data_fe9ea37b644565fed11bf148de1c40cd
#
_entry.id   fe9ea37b644565fed11bf148de1c40cd
#
_cell.length_a   1.000
_cell.length_b   1.000
_cell.length_c   1.000
_cell.angle_alpha   90.00
_cell.angle_beta   90.00
_cell.angle_gamma   90.00
#
_symmetry.space_group_name_H-M   'P 1'
#
loop_
_entity.id
_entity.type
_entity.pdbx_description
1 polymer ?
#
loop_
_entity_poly.entity_id
_entity_poly.type
_entity_poly.pdbx_seq_one_letter_code
_entity_poly.pdbx_strand_id
1 'polypeptide(L)'
;MLVALLFVQTASAHRAALFRRAHARTRTPKLSTVGVYTSELCIGHNPGGPMSLHPEKPERLEGLLKGIRGEWQSSFGDAMKVYEPDVDVTEEQLRRVHTQQHIDVVADAFARAQKNPLGLPVNIDSDTLASKGSQAAATRAAGLVIAAVDRIFGNATAAKDAADAMSRAFVAVRPPGHHAEHDRPMGFCLYNNVMVGVAHAQKVHGVGKIAILDFDVHHGNGDADITMSDPTLLYASSHQSPCYPGTGTTPGREGPHNNVISCPLPPGAASEQFRGAWLNFVLPLVAEFEPEAIFISAGFDAHGEDPLASLALTDDDFSWITEEIVKMGKPIVSVLEGGYNVEALERAAKAHVGALIRA
;
A
#
# COMPACT_ATOMS: atom_id res chain seq x y z
N MET A 1 21.04 -26.77 -3.99
CA MET A 1 20.59 -25.58 -3.26
C MET A 1 21.71 -24.57 -2.99
N LEU A 2 22.92 -24.94 -2.57
CA LEU A 2 23.99 -23.98 -2.25
C LEU A 2 24.54 -23.21 -3.49
N VAL A 3 24.58 -23.79 -4.66
CA VAL A 3 25.14 -23.19 -5.89
C VAL A 3 24.22 -22.13 -6.49
N ALA A 4 22.89 -22.26 -6.36
CA ALA A 4 21.93 -21.26 -6.82
C ALA A 4 21.97 -19.97 -5.96
N LEU A 5 22.24 -20.09 -4.65
CA LEU A 5 22.43 -18.95 -3.76
C LEU A 5 23.69 -18.12 -4.12
N LEU A 6 24.77 -18.77 -4.53
CA LEU A 6 26.03 -18.06 -4.86
C LEU A 6 25.93 -17.25 -6.18
N PHE A 7 25.23 -17.74 -7.20
CA PHE A 7 25.05 -17.00 -8.46
C PHE A 7 24.12 -15.80 -8.33
N VAL A 8 23.09 -15.87 -7.46
CA VAL A 8 22.24 -14.74 -7.12
C VAL A 8 23.02 -13.68 -6.34
N GLN A 9 23.95 -14.09 -5.46
CA GLN A 9 24.75 -13.16 -4.64
C GLN A 9 25.76 -12.32 -5.46
N THR A 10 26.40 -12.85 -6.49
CA THR A 10 27.42 -12.10 -7.25
C THR A 10 26.84 -11.07 -8.23
N ALA A 11 25.75 -11.39 -8.92
CA ALA A 11 25.02 -10.43 -9.76
C ALA A 11 24.32 -9.32 -8.93
N SER A 12 23.81 -9.68 -7.75
CA SER A 12 23.19 -8.78 -6.80
C SER A 12 24.18 -7.77 -6.20
N ALA A 13 25.40 -8.20 -5.84
CA ALA A 13 26.41 -7.32 -5.24
C ALA A 13 26.87 -6.21 -6.20
N HIS A 14 27.01 -6.51 -7.49
CA HIS A 14 27.39 -5.51 -8.50
C HIS A 14 26.26 -4.51 -8.75
N ARG A 15 25.01 -4.97 -8.82
CA ARG A 15 23.80 -4.12 -8.96
C ARG A 15 23.58 -3.24 -7.73
N ALA A 16 23.76 -3.78 -6.53
CA ALA A 16 23.69 -3.04 -5.29
C ALA A 16 24.78 -1.94 -5.20
N ALA A 17 25.98 -2.21 -5.72
CA ALA A 17 27.07 -1.23 -5.77
C ALA A 17 26.78 -0.09 -6.76
N LEU A 18 26.18 -0.39 -7.91
CA LEU A 18 25.74 0.59 -8.90
C LEU A 18 24.60 1.46 -8.34
N PHE A 19 23.62 0.84 -7.68
CA PHE A 19 22.53 1.55 -7.01
C PHE A 19 23.06 2.54 -5.94
N ARG A 20 23.95 2.09 -5.05
CA ARG A 20 24.60 2.94 -4.03
C ARG A 20 25.40 4.10 -4.62
N ARG A 21 26.11 3.90 -5.75
CA ARG A 21 26.85 4.98 -6.42
C ARG A 21 25.96 6.01 -7.10
N ALA A 22 24.85 5.59 -7.70
CA ALA A 22 23.90 6.49 -8.34
C ALA A 22 23.19 7.40 -7.32
N HIS A 23 22.97 6.93 -6.07
CA HIS A 23 22.24 7.63 -5.01
C HIS A 23 23.13 8.35 -4.00
N ALA A 24 24.47 8.29 -4.13
CA ALA A 24 25.42 8.94 -3.23
C ALA A 24 25.56 10.48 -3.39
N ARG A 25 24.76 11.12 -4.23
CA ARG A 25 24.73 12.58 -4.32
C ARG A 25 23.87 13.16 -3.19
N THR A 26 24.51 13.55 -2.09
CA THR A 26 23.92 14.32 -1.00
C THR A 26 23.43 15.68 -1.50
N ARG A 27 22.16 15.77 -1.89
CA ARG A 27 21.44 17.05 -1.92
C ARG A 27 20.95 17.33 -0.49
N THR A 28 21.03 18.58 -0.06
CA THR A 28 20.32 19.02 1.15
C THR A 28 18.86 18.64 1.00
N PRO A 29 18.25 17.86 1.93
CA PRO A 29 16.87 17.44 1.79
C PRO A 29 15.96 18.66 1.69
N LYS A 30 15.26 18.79 0.57
CA LYS A 30 14.23 19.82 0.40
C LYS A 30 12.94 19.22 0.93
N LEU A 31 12.36 19.82 1.97
CA LEU A 31 11.05 19.41 2.46
C LEU A 31 10.03 19.44 1.31
N SER A 32 9.34 18.32 1.12
CA SER A 32 8.26 18.20 0.14
C SER A 32 6.92 18.30 0.84
N THR A 33 5.95 18.93 0.22
CA THR A 33 4.57 18.87 0.72
C THR A 33 3.99 17.50 0.41
N VAL A 34 3.45 16.84 1.44
CA VAL A 34 2.76 15.55 1.35
C VAL A 34 1.27 15.75 1.56
N GLY A 35 0.45 15.19 0.67
CA GLY A 35 -1.00 15.12 0.85
C GLY A 35 -1.38 13.88 1.66
N VAL A 36 -2.11 14.08 2.76
CA VAL A 36 -2.73 12.98 3.50
C VAL A 36 -4.22 12.97 3.16
N TYR A 37 -4.68 11.88 2.51
CA TYR A 37 -6.07 11.72 2.09
C TYR A 37 -6.79 10.77 3.02
N THR A 38 -7.96 11.13 3.51
CA THR A 38 -8.73 10.30 4.43
C THR A 38 -10.23 10.65 4.41
N SER A 39 -11.05 9.85 5.08
CA SER A 39 -12.47 10.13 5.28
C SER A 39 -13.00 9.35 6.47
N GLU A 40 -13.84 10.00 7.30
CA GLU A 40 -14.56 9.34 8.41
C GLU A 40 -15.54 8.26 7.93
N LEU A 41 -16.00 8.30 6.67
CA LEU A 41 -16.82 7.22 6.10
C LEU A 41 -16.11 5.86 6.16
N CYS A 42 -14.79 5.85 6.07
CA CYS A 42 -14.00 4.62 6.15
C CYS A 42 -14.04 3.96 7.55
N ILE A 43 -14.40 4.70 8.61
CA ILE A 43 -14.65 4.16 9.96
C ILE A 43 -15.90 3.26 9.96
N GLY A 44 -16.85 3.52 9.08
CA GLY A 44 -18.12 2.79 9.00
C GLY A 44 -17.99 1.31 8.63
N HIS A 45 -16.88 0.88 8.04
CA HIS A 45 -16.58 -0.54 7.84
C HIS A 45 -16.27 -1.20 9.18
N ASN A 46 -17.14 -2.12 9.62
CA ASN A 46 -16.99 -2.83 10.90
C ASN A 46 -17.25 -4.34 10.72
N PRO A 47 -16.25 -5.09 10.21
CA PRO A 47 -16.38 -6.52 9.91
C PRO A 47 -16.57 -7.38 11.17
N GLY A 48 -16.17 -6.91 12.34
CA GLY A 48 -16.41 -7.61 13.61
C GLY A 48 -17.79 -7.36 14.23
N GLY A 49 -18.53 -6.39 13.72
CA GLY A 49 -19.82 -5.99 14.32
C GLY A 49 -19.69 -5.44 15.75
N PRO A 50 -20.79 -5.43 16.52
CA PRO A 50 -20.82 -4.78 17.84
C PRO A 50 -19.93 -5.44 18.91
N MET A 51 -19.55 -6.68 18.72
CA MET A 51 -18.74 -7.45 19.70
C MET A 51 -17.33 -7.72 19.18
N SER A 52 -16.83 -6.87 18.33
CA SER A 52 -15.68 -7.00 17.46
C SER A 52 -14.44 -7.63 18.12
N LEU A 53 -14.18 -8.88 17.75
CA LEU A 53 -12.87 -9.53 17.91
C LEU A 53 -12.07 -9.50 16.60
N HIS A 54 -12.59 -8.87 15.54
CA HIS A 54 -11.94 -8.81 14.23
C HIS A 54 -10.75 -7.86 14.29
N PRO A 55 -9.56 -8.27 13.81
CA PRO A 55 -8.36 -7.41 13.86
C PRO A 55 -8.50 -6.16 12.99
N GLU A 56 -9.14 -6.29 11.81
CA GLU A 56 -9.47 -5.17 10.95
C GLU A 56 -10.72 -4.47 11.52
N LYS A 57 -10.53 -3.39 12.27
CA LYS A 57 -11.55 -2.72 13.08
C LYS A 57 -11.50 -1.20 12.94
N PRO A 58 -12.62 -0.49 13.19
CA PRO A 58 -12.71 0.97 13.08
C PRO A 58 -11.59 1.73 13.80
N GLU A 59 -11.18 1.26 14.98
CA GLU A 59 -10.19 1.90 15.83
C GLU A 59 -8.82 2.06 15.14
N ARG A 60 -8.52 1.28 14.12
CA ARG A 60 -7.31 1.44 13.30
C ARG A 60 -7.26 2.83 12.65
N LEU A 61 -8.35 3.24 12.01
CA LEU A 61 -8.44 4.55 11.37
C LEU A 61 -8.73 5.67 12.39
N GLU A 62 -9.53 5.41 13.41
CA GLU A 62 -9.77 6.39 14.48
C GLU A 62 -8.46 6.82 15.16
N GLY A 63 -7.58 5.87 15.45
CA GLY A 63 -6.24 6.14 15.99
C GLY A 63 -5.41 7.00 15.06
N LEU A 64 -5.36 6.65 13.77
CA LEU A 64 -4.65 7.44 12.76
C LEU A 64 -5.22 8.85 12.62
N LEU A 65 -6.54 9.01 12.54
CA LEU A 65 -7.19 10.33 12.43
C LEU A 65 -6.89 11.22 13.63
N LYS A 66 -6.86 10.65 14.83
CA LYS A 66 -6.44 11.36 16.03
C LYS A 66 -4.99 11.85 15.90
N GLY A 67 -4.09 11.01 15.45
CA GLY A 67 -2.69 11.38 15.18
C GLY A 67 -2.59 12.46 14.10
N ILE A 68 -3.17 12.25 12.94
CA ILE A 68 -3.16 13.14 11.77
C ILE A 68 -3.66 14.55 12.14
N ARG A 69 -4.80 14.65 12.82
CA ARG A 69 -5.41 15.93 13.19
C ARG A 69 -4.78 16.58 14.43
N GLY A 70 -3.96 15.85 15.18
CA GLY A 70 -3.31 16.31 16.41
C GLY A 70 -1.78 16.41 16.28
N GLU A 71 -1.10 15.38 16.73
CA GLU A 71 0.36 15.37 16.86
C GLU A 71 1.09 15.49 15.53
N TRP A 72 0.59 14.85 14.46
CA TRP A 72 1.25 14.93 13.15
C TRP A 72 1.16 16.34 12.57
N GLN A 73 -0.01 16.99 12.69
CA GLN A 73 -0.17 18.37 12.25
C GLN A 73 0.78 19.31 13.01
N SER A 74 0.96 19.08 14.31
CA SER A 74 1.88 19.83 15.13
C SER A 74 3.36 19.57 14.77
N SER A 75 3.68 18.33 14.37
CA SER A 75 5.06 17.91 14.03
C SER A 75 5.49 18.35 12.63
N PHE A 76 4.58 18.29 11.65
CA PHE A 76 4.88 18.48 10.23
C PHE A 76 4.44 19.84 9.69
N GLY A 77 3.52 20.53 10.36
CA GLY A 77 3.05 21.87 9.97
C GLY A 77 2.56 21.90 8.51
N ASP A 78 2.98 22.91 7.76
CA ASP A 78 2.60 23.13 6.36
C ASP A 78 3.17 22.09 5.37
N ALA A 79 4.12 21.26 5.80
CA ALA A 79 4.64 20.19 4.98
C ALA A 79 3.66 19.01 4.85
N MET A 80 2.64 18.94 5.71
CA MET A 80 1.55 17.97 5.64
C MET A 80 0.23 18.69 5.36
N LYS A 81 -0.46 18.35 4.28
CA LYS A 81 -1.79 18.87 3.96
C LYS A 81 -2.81 17.74 4.01
N VAL A 82 -3.87 17.90 4.82
CA VAL A 82 -4.94 16.91 4.93
C VAL A 82 -6.06 17.23 3.95
N TYR A 83 -6.52 16.20 3.22
CA TYR A 83 -7.61 16.28 2.25
C TYR A 83 -8.67 15.23 2.57
N GLU A 84 -9.93 15.67 2.59
CA GLU A 84 -11.11 14.83 2.83
C GLU A 84 -12.14 15.06 1.69
N PRO A 85 -11.78 14.80 0.41
CA PRO A 85 -12.70 15.04 -0.69
C PRO A 85 -13.87 14.06 -0.66
N ASP A 86 -15.05 14.55 -1.05
CA ASP A 86 -16.28 13.76 -1.19
C ASP A 86 -16.29 13.07 -2.56
N VAL A 87 -15.49 12.00 -2.70
CA VAL A 87 -15.31 11.26 -3.95
C VAL A 87 -15.37 9.76 -3.71
N ASP A 88 -16.21 9.09 -4.46
CA ASP A 88 -16.34 7.64 -4.46
C ASP A 88 -15.88 7.07 -5.80
N VAL A 89 -15.31 5.87 -5.78
CA VAL A 89 -14.97 5.15 -7.02
C VAL A 89 -16.25 4.78 -7.77
N THR A 90 -16.22 4.91 -9.09
CA THR A 90 -17.30 4.46 -9.97
C THR A 90 -17.12 2.99 -10.36
N GLU A 91 -18.21 2.32 -10.75
CA GLU A 91 -18.15 0.96 -11.26
C GLU A 91 -17.26 0.84 -12.51
N GLU A 92 -17.28 1.84 -13.40
CA GLU A 92 -16.38 1.89 -14.55
C GLU A 92 -14.90 1.87 -14.14
N GLN A 93 -14.54 2.61 -13.08
CA GLN A 93 -13.18 2.64 -12.55
C GLN A 93 -12.80 1.30 -11.90
N LEU A 94 -13.72 0.67 -11.16
CA LEU A 94 -13.52 -0.68 -10.60
C LEU A 94 -13.31 -1.73 -11.69
N ARG A 95 -14.06 -1.67 -12.80
CA ARG A 95 -13.93 -2.59 -13.94
C ARG A 95 -12.58 -2.52 -14.66
N ARG A 96 -11.78 -1.51 -14.42
CA ARG A 96 -10.41 -1.44 -14.94
C ARG A 96 -9.46 -2.41 -14.24
N VAL A 97 -9.87 -2.89 -13.06
CA VAL A 97 -9.07 -3.73 -12.15
C VAL A 97 -9.76 -5.07 -11.90
N HIS A 98 -11.05 -5.04 -11.62
CA HIS A 98 -11.83 -6.19 -11.19
C HIS A 98 -12.80 -6.67 -12.27
N THR A 99 -13.04 -7.97 -12.30
CA THR A 99 -14.10 -8.57 -13.13
C THR A 99 -15.47 -8.13 -12.64
N GLN A 100 -16.47 -8.19 -13.54
CA GLN A 100 -17.85 -7.93 -13.14
C GLN A 100 -18.32 -8.88 -12.04
N GLN A 101 -17.91 -10.16 -12.09
CA GLN A 101 -18.24 -11.14 -11.07
C GLN A 101 -17.73 -10.71 -9.67
N HIS A 102 -16.50 -10.22 -9.57
CA HIS A 102 -15.96 -9.68 -8.30
C HIS A 102 -16.84 -8.55 -7.78
N ILE A 103 -17.15 -7.57 -8.64
CA ILE A 103 -17.96 -6.40 -8.30
C ILE A 103 -19.36 -6.85 -7.83
N ASP A 104 -19.98 -7.79 -8.53
CA ASP A 104 -21.32 -8.31 -8.20
C ASP A 104 -21.33 -9.07 -6.85
N VAL A 105 -20.28 -9.85 -6.55
CA VAL A 105 -20.12 -10.55 -5.26
C VAL A 105 -20.03 -9.56 -4.10
N VAL A 106 -19.23 -8.52 -4.26
CA VAL A 106 -19.08 -7.46 -3.23
C VAL A 106 -20.38 -6.66 -3.08
N ALA A 107 -21.05 -6.30 -4.20
CA ALA A 107 -22.31 -5.57 -4.17
C ALA A 107 -23.45 -6.40 -3.52
N ASP A 108 -23.53 -7.71 -3.78
CA ASP A 108 -24.47 -8.61 -3.10
C ASP A 108 -24.21 -8.64 -1.58
N ALA A 109 -22.95 -8.73 -1.17
CA ALA A 109 -22.60 -8.70 0.25
C ALA A 109 -23.03 -7.39 0.92
N PHE A 110 -22.83 -6.23 0.27
CA PHE A 110 -23.35 -4.95 0.75
C PHE A 110 -24.87 -4.95 0.89
N ALA A 111 -25.58 -5.45 -0.12
CA ALA A 111 -27.03 -5.51 -0.09
C ALA A 111 -27.55 -6.44 1.03
N ARG A 112 -26.90 -7.57 1.27
CA ARG A 112 -27.21 -8.49 2.38
C ARG A 112 -26.94 -7.84 3.75
N ALA A 113 -25.80 -7.15 3.89
CA ALA A 113 -25.45 -6.45 5.13
C ALA A 113 -26.46 -5.33 5.47
N GLN A 114 -26.89 -4.56 4.47
CA GLN A 114 -27.92 -3.52 4.65
C GLN A 114 -29.27 -4.10 5.12
N LYS A 115 -29.65 -5.26 4.60
CA LYS A 115 -30.93 -5.93 4.93
C LYS A 115 -30.86 -6.72 6.23
N ASN A 116 -29.68 -6.94 6.81
CA ASN A 116 -29.55 -7.73 8.03
C ASN A 116 -30.23 -7.02 9.23
N PRO A 117 -31.33 -7.56 9.77
CA PRO A 117 -32.09 -6.88 10.83
C PRO A 117 -31.33 -6.81 12.14
N LEU A 118 -30.35 -7.69 12.36
CA LEU A 118 -29.51 -7.72 13.55
C LEU A 118 -28.30 -6.76 13.43
N GLY A 119 -28.07 -6.18 12.26
CA GLY A 119 -26.91 -5.32 12.02
C GLY A 119 -25.57 -6.05 12.05
N LEU A 120 -25.59 -7.38 12.03
CA LEU A 120 -24.38 -8.19 12.01
C LEU A 120 -23.75 -8.17 10.61
N PRO A 121 -22.42 -8.26 10.52
CA PRO A 121 -21.74 -8.42 9.24
C PRO A 121 -22.13 -9.71 8.52
N VAL A 122 -21.92 -9.76 7.22
CA VAL A 122 -22.13 -10.92 6.37
C VAL A 122 -20.82 -11.37 5.75
N ASN A 123 -20.61 -12.67 5.69
CA ASN A 123 -19.40 -13.23 5.11
C ASN A 123 -19.44 -13.14 3.58
N ILE A 124 -18.27 -12.79 3.03
CA ILE A 124 -17.93 -12.96 1.62
C ILE A 124 -17.12 -14.26 1.49
N ASP A 125 -16.09 -14.41 2.33
CA ASP A 125 -15.36 -15.67 2.50
C ASP A 125 -15.11 -15.95 4.01
N SER A 126 -14.06 -16.72 4.35
CA SER A 126 -13.76 -17.14 5.72
C SER A 126 -13.35 -15.99 6.65
N ASP A 127 -12.75 -14.93 6.10
CA ASP A 127 -12.18 -13.81 6.86
C ASP A 127 -12.55 -12.41 6.33
N THR A 128 -13.22 -12.36 5.18
CA THR A 128 -13.62 -11.10 4.54
C THR A 128 -15.13 -10.89 4.70
N LEU A 129 -15.50 -9.84 5.41
CA LEU A 129 -16.87 -9.56 5.80
C LEU A 129 -17.33 -8.16 5.35
N ALA A 130 -18.62 -8.04 5.07
CA ALA A 130 -19.27 -6.75 4.81
C ALA A 130 -20.23 -6.38 5.95
N SER A 131 -20.14 -5.17 6.46
CA SER A 131 -21.08 -4.55 7.41
C SER A 131 -21.93 -3.47 6.73
N LYS A 132 -22.87 -2.88 7.43
CA LYS A 132 -23.73 -1.81 6.88
C LYS A 132 -22.96 -0.62 6.32
N GLY A 133 -21.82 -0.27 6.92
CA GLY A 133 -20.97 0.84 6.46
C GLY A 133 -19.96 0.47 5.38
N SER A 134 -19.83 -0.82 5.03
CA SER A 134 -18.73 -1.30 4.17
C SER A 134 -18.80 -0.75 2.75
N GLN A 135 -20.01 -0.58 2.20
CA GLN A 135 -20.14 -0.01 0.85
C GLN A 135 -19.57 1.42 0.80
N ALA A 136 -20.03 2.30 1.67
CA ALA A 136 -19.55 3.68 1.69
C ALA A 136 -18.05 3.75 1.99
N ALA A 137 -17.55 2.91 2.89
CA ALA A 137 -16.13 2.87 3.23
C ALA A 137 -15.27 2.39 2.04
N ALA A 138 -15.63 1.29 1.40
CA ALA A 138 -14.85 0.69 0.30
C ALA A 138 -14.85 1.59 -0.95
N THR A 139 -16.02 2.15 -1.33
CA THR A 139 -16.08 3.07 -2.48
C THR A 139 -15.32 4.36 -2.22
N ARG A 140 -15.36 4.89 -0.99
CA ARG A 140 -14.61 6.05 -0.56
C ARG A 140 -13.11 5.76 -0.53
N ALA A 141 -12.68 4.61 -0.01
CA ALA A 141 -11.26 4.25 0.07
C ALA A 141 -10.60 4.26 -1.32
N ALA A 142 -11.16 3.57 -2.29
CA ALA A 142 -10.66 3.58 -3.66
C ALA A 142 -10.79 4.97 -4.33
N GLY A 143 -11.89 5.71 -4.06
CA GLY A 143 -12.08 7.07 -4.56
C GLY A 143 -11.01 8.05 -4.07
N LEU A 144 -10.58 7.94 -2.82
CA LEU A 144 -9.52 8.78 -2.26
C LEU A 144 -8.15 8.51 -2.89
N VAL A 145 -7.87 7.26 -3.28
CA VAL A 145 -6.65 6.95 -4.05
C VAL A 145 -6.70 7.64 -5.42
N ILE A 146 -7.84 7.60 -6.11
CA ILE A 146 -8.05 8.33 -7.36
C ILE A 146 -7.82 9.84 -7.16
N ALA A 147 -8.38 10.45 -6.12
CA ALA A 147 -8.19 11.86 -5.84
C ALA A 147 -6.71 12.22 -5.58
N ALA A 148 -5.96 11.35 -4.90
CA ALA A 148 -4.53 11.53 -4.70
C ALA A 148 -3.76 11.44 -6.03
N VAL A 149 -4.11 10.50 -6.89
CA VAL A 149 -3.56 10.34 -8.25
C VAL A 149 -3.83 11.59 -9.09
N ASP A 150 -5.08 12.07 -9.13
CA ASP A 150 -5.46 13.28 -9.86
C ASP A 150 -4.67 14.51 -9.38
N ARG A 151 -4.43 14.63 -8.08
CA ARG A 151 -3.65 15.74 -7.53
C ARG A 151 -2.17 15.67 -7.93
N ILE A 152 -1.58 14.48 -7.95
CA ILE A 152 -0.16 14.29 -8.25
C ILE A 152 0.09 14.42 -9.76
N PHE A 153 -0.73 13.81 -10.59
CA PHE A 153 -0.49 13.70 -12.04
C PHE A 153 -1.31 14.71 -12.87
N GLY A 154 -2.49 15.14 -12.39
CA GLY A 154 -3.35 16.08 -13.11
C GLY A 154 -2.79 17.50 -13.19
N ASN A 155 -1.96 17.92 -12.27
CA ASN A 155 -1.41 19.27 -12.20
C ASN A 155 -0.14 19.49 -13.06
N ALA A 156 0.41 18.46 -13.68
CA ALA A 156 1.60 18.59 -14.54
C ALA A 156 1.40 19.59 -15.69
N THR A 157 0.14 19.84 -16.11
CA THR A 157 -0.23 20.81 -17.16
C THR A 157 -0.82 22.12 -16.64
N ALA A 158 -1.24 22.19 -15.37
CA ALA A 158 -2.00 23.32 -14.81
C ALA A 158 -1.32 24.05 -13.65
N ALA A 159 -0.20 23.56 -13.10
CA ALA A 159 0.49 24.22 -12.01
C ALA A 159 1.15 25.51 -12.48
N LYS A 160 0.48 26.65 -12.26
CA LYS A 160 1.04 28.00 -12.47
C LYS A 160 2.10 28.38 -11.43
N ASP A 161 2.16 27.65 -10.29
CA ASP A 161 3.13 27.89 -9.22
C ASP A 161 3.82 26.58 -8.82
N ALA A 162 5.12 26.50 -9.06
CA ALA A 162 5.98 25.37 -8.66
C ALA A 162 5.98 25.11 -7.13
N ALA A 163 5.46 26.05 -6.33
CA ALA A 163 5.35 25.94 -4.87
C ALA A 163 4.22 24.99 -4.41
N ASP A 164 3.23 24.69 -5.27
CA ASP A 164 2.08 23.84 -4.96
C ASP A 164 2.15 22.46 -5.62
N ALA A 165 3.26 22.14 -6.31
CA ALA A 165 3.46 20.85 -6.96
C ALA A 165 3.68 19.75 -5.91
N MET A 166 2.61 19.03 -5.59
CA MET A 166 2.67 17.84 -4.75
C MET A 166 3.11 16.64 -5.59
N SER A 167 4.12 15.91 -5.14
CA SER A 167 4.60 14.69 -5.79
C SER A 167 4.44 13.44 -4.94
N ARG A 168 3.91 13.57 -3.72
CA ARG A 168 3.76 12.47 -2.77
C ARG A 168 2.47 12.58 -2.00
N ALA A 169 1.78 11.45 -1.82
CA ALA A 169 0.57 11.35 -1.03
C ALA A 169 0.58 10.09 -0.16
N PHE A 170 -0.07 10.17 1.00
CA PHE A 170 -0.45 9.03 1.83
C PHE A 170 -1.98 8.98 1.94
N VAL A 171 -2.58 7.84 1.63
CA VAL A 171 -4.02 7.63 1.66
C VAL A 171 -4.35 6.74 2.86
N ALA A 172 -4.82 7.37 3.94
CA ALA A 172 -5.17 6.72 5.20
C ALA A 172 -6.63 6.27 5.15
N VAL A 173 -6.86 5.05 4.71
CA VAL A 173 -8.20 4.49 4.43
C VAL A 173 -8.38 3.08 4.99
N ARG A 174 -9.60 2.61 5.04
CA ARG A 174 -10.08 1.26 5.30
C ARG A 174 -11.36 1.02 4.48
N PRO A 175 -11.66 -0.24 4.12
CA PRO A 175 -10.85 -1.47 4.28
C PRO A 175 -9.55 -1.44 3.46
N PRO A 176 -8.60 -2.36 3.77
CA PRO A 176 -7.39 -2.55 2.96
C PRO A 176 -7.71 -3.11 1.56
N GLY A 177 -6.70 -3.25 0.68
CA GLY A 177 -6.93 -3.59 -0.71
C GLY A 177 -6.01 -4.65 -1.32
N HIS A 178 -4.77 -4.81 -0.88
CA HIS A 178 -3.71 -5.55 -1.59
C HIS A 178 -3.96 -7.06 -1.76
N HIS A 179 -4.89 -7.65 -0.99
CA HIS A 179 -5.29 -9.04 -1.17
C HIS A 179 -6.45 -9.25 -2.16
N ALA A 180 -7.20 -8.20 -2.53
CA ALA A 180 -8.28 -8.32 -3.51
C ALA A 180 -7.71 -8.60 -4.90
N GLU A 181 -7.89 -9.83 -5.39
CA GLU A 181 -7.48 -10.26 -6.73
C GLU A 181 -8.41 -9.68 -7.81
N HIS A 182 -8.06 -9.84 -9.07
CA HIS A 182 -8.90 -9.30 -10.14
C HIS A 182 -10.34 -9.89 -10.14
N ASP A 183 -10.54 -11.11 -9.68
CA ASP A 183 -11.81 -11.82 -9.70
C ASP A 183 -12.36 -12.23 -8.32
N ARG A 184 -11.62 -11.95 -7.22
CA ARG A 184 -11.98 -12.43 -5.88
C ARG A 184 -11.59 -11.45 -4.76
N PRO A 185 -12.57 -11.00 -3.93
CA PRO A 185 -12.28 -10.30 -2.66
C PRO A 185 -11.81 -11.33 -1.61
N MET A 186 -10.78 -11.01 -0.84
CA MET A 186 -10.24 -11.86 0.22
C MET A 186 -9.32 -11.07 1.16
N GLY A 187 -8.91 -11.65 2.31
CA GLY A 187 -7.93 -11.05 3.22
C GLY A 187 -8.36 -9.68 3.76
N PHE A 188 -9.61 -9.54 4.16
CA PHE A 188 -10.24 -8.28 4.61
C PHE A 188 -10.44 -7.24 3.49
N CYS A 189 -9.95 -7.50 2.27
CA CYS A 189 -9.96 -6.58 1.14
C CYS A 189 -11.19 -6.78 0.26
N LEU A 190 -11.94 -5.69 0.02
CA LEU A 190 -13.13 -5.71 -0.83
C LEU A 190 -12.80 -5.30 -2.28
N TYR A 191 -12.09 -4.21 -2.45
CA TYR A 191 -11.54 -3.74 -3.72
C TYR A 191 -10.04 -3.48 -3.55
N ASN A 192 -9.28 -3.66 -4.61
CA ASN A 192 -7.85 -3.33 -4.60
C ASN A 192 -7.65 -1.83 -4.79
N ASN A 193 -7.52 -1.12 -3.67
CA ASN A 193 -7.43 0.34 -3.66
C ASN A 193 -6.21 0.85 -4.44
N VAL A 194 -5.05 0.22 -4.24
CA VAL A 194 -3.78 0.59 -4.90
C VAL A 194 -3.90 0.42 -6.40
N MET A 195 -4.38 -0.76 -6.85
CA MET A 195 -4.47 -1.08 -8.27
C MET A 195 -5.54 -0.26 -9.00
N VAL A 196 -6.62 0.16 -8.29
CA VAL A 196 -7.58 1.16 -8.83
C VAL A 196 -6.86 2.49 -9.13
N GLY A 197 -5.99 2.94 -8.22
CA GLY A 197 -5.17 4.13 -8.44
C GLY A 197 -4.18 3.96 -9.60
N VAL A 198 -3.50 2.81 -9.68
CA VAL A 198 -2.57 2.46 -10.77
C VAL A 198 -3.28 2.50 -12.12
N ALA A 199 -4.41 1.82 -12.25
CA ALA A 199 -5.20 1.80 -13.49
C ALA A 199 -5.72 3.20 -13.86
N HIS A 200 -6.05 4.03 -12.87
CA HIS A 200 -6.45 5.43 -13.10
C HIS A 200 -5.26 6.28 -13.57
N ALA A 201 -4.08 6.15 -12.96
CA ALA A 201 -2.87 6.86 -13.38
C ALA A 201 -2.49 6.53 -14.84
N GLN A 202 -2.55 5.27 -15.22
CA GLN A 202 -2.30 4.85 -16.60
C GLN A 202 -3.37 5.37 -17.56
N LYS A 203 -4.65 5.14 -17.25
CA LYS A 203 -5.76 5.40 -18.17
C LYS A 203 -6.04 6.88 -18.38
N VAL A 204 -5.94 7.69 -17.31
CA VAL A 204 -6.35 9.10 -17.32
C VAL A 204 -5.15 10.03 -17.48
N HIS A 205 -4.04 9.70 -16.84
CA HIS A 205 -2.86 10.57 -16.83
C HIS A 205 -1.72 10.09 -17.73
N GLY A 206 -1.87 8.93 -18.38
CA GLY A 206 -0.90 8.40 -19.34
C GLY A 206 0.44 7.99 -18.71
N VAL A 207 0.45 7.68 -17.42
CA VAL A 207 1.65 7.18 -16.75
C VAL A 207 1.99 5.81 -17.32
N GLY A 208 3.18 5.64 -17.87
CA GLY A 208 3.57 4.43 -18.57
C GLY A 208 3.93 3.30 -17.61
N LYS A 209 5.15 3.31 -17.09
CA LYS A 209 5.65 2.27 -16.18
C LYS A 209 5.40 2.60 -14.73
N ILE A 210 4.74 1.70 -13.99
CA ILE A 210 4.44 1.90 -12.57
C ILE A 210 4.98 0.73 -11.75
N ALA A 211 5.69 1.04 -10.64
CA ALA A 211 6.09 0.05 -9.65
C ALA A 211 5.14 0.09 -8.45
N ILE A 212 4.66 -1.07 -8.02
CA ILE A 212 3.88 -1.29 -6.81
C ILE A 212 4.82 -1.94 -5.80
N LEU A 213 5.11 -1.23 -4.70
CA LEU A 213 6.03 -1.66 -3.66
C LEU A 213 5.23 -1.97 -2.39
N ASP A 214 5.35 -3.19 -1.90
CA ASP A 214 4.55 -3.69 -0.81
C ASP A 214 5.46 -4.12 0.35
N PHE A 215 5.32 -3.48 1.50
CA PHE A 215 6.01 -3.85 2.74
C PHE A 215 5.05 -4.27 3.86
N ASP A 216 3.78 -4.53 3.54
CA ASP A 216 2.89 -5.28 4.41
C ASP A 216 3.53 -6.62 4.78
N VAL A 217 3.23 -7.14 5.98
CA VAL A 217 3.78 -8.42 6.42
C VAL A 217 3.26 -9.60 5.61
N HIS A 218 2.09 -9.44 4.97
CA HIS A 218 1.47 -10.44 4.11
C HIS A 218 1.87 -10.21 2.65
N HIS A 219 1.95 -11.28 1.88
CA HIS A 219 2.11 -11.16 0.42
C HIS A 219 0.83 -10.57 -0.19
N GLY A 220 0.93 -9.45 -0.90
CA GLY A 220 -0.17 -8.82 -1.62
C GLY A 220 -0.52 -9.59 -2.89
N ASN A 221 -1.17 -10.75 -2.71
CA ASN A 221 -1.52 -11.62 -3.84
C ASN A 221 -2.42 -10.95 -4.87
N GLY A 222 -3.27 -10.00 -4.45
CA GLY A 222 -4.11 -9.23 -5.37
C GLY A 222 -3.29 -8.27 -6.24
N ASP A 223 -2.35 -7.54 -5.65
CA ASP A 223 -1.42 -6.68 -6.39
C ASP A 223 -0.59 -7.51 -7.38
N ALA A 224 -0.08 -8.67 -6.93
CA ALA A 224 0.71 -9.59 -7.74
C ALA A 224 -0.11 -10.16 -8.91
N ASP A 225 -1.34 -10.62 -8.65
CA ASP A 225 -2.26 -11.20 -9.64
C ASP A 225 -2.57 -10.19 -10.76
N ILE A 226 -2.95 -8.97 -10.39
CA ILE A 226 -3.32 -7.92 -11.35
C ILE A 226 -2.09 -7.45 -12.15
N THR A 227 -0.92 -7.36 -11.50
CA THR A 227 0.34 -6.95 -12.14
C THR A 227 0.85 -7.98 -13.13
N MET A 228 0.69 -9.25 -12.85
CA MET A 228 1.38 -10.35 -13.55
C MET A 228 1.22 -10.34 -15.07
N SER A 229 0.06 -9.92 -15.57
CA SER A 229 -0.27 -9.92 -16.99
C SER A 229 0.15 -8.65 -17.76
N ASP A 230 0.57 -7.58 -17.06
CA ASP A 230 0.90 -6.29 -17.66
C ASP A 230 2.40 -5.98 -17.56
N PRO A 231 3.17 -6.00 -18.67
CA PRO A 231 4.61 -5.71 -18.65
C PRO A 231 4.95 -4.26 -18.30
N THR A 232 3.98 -3.35 -18.26
CA THR A 232 4.16 -1.96 -17.85
C THR A 232 4.07 -1.77 -16.33
N LEU A 233 3.71 -2.83 -15.62
CA LEU A 233 3.62 -2.85 -14.17
C LEU A 233 4.72 -3.74 -13.57
N LEU A 234 5.18 -3.40 -12.37
CA LEU A 234 6.07 -4.21 -11.55
C LEU A 234 5.50 -4.25 -10.13
N TYR A 235 5.27 -5.43 -9.60
CA TYR A 235 5.01 -5.65 -8.18
C TYR A 235 6.26 -6.16 -7.48
N ALA A 236 6.58 -5.62 -6.30
CA ALA A 236 7.69 -6.09 -5.50
C ALA A 236 7.36 -6.02 -4.00
N SER A 237 7.52 -7.15 -3.31
CA SER A 237 7.12 -7.31 -1.91
C SER A 237 8.22 -7.96 -1.08
N SER A 238 8.33 -7.51 0.20
CA SER A 238 8.92 -8.32 1.26
C SER A 238 7.85 -8.67 2.28
N HIS A 239 7.67 -9.94 2.57
CA HIS A 239 6.59 -10.45 3.41
C HIS A 239 7.04 -11.65 4.24
N GLN A 240 6.34 -11.96 5.32
CA GLN A 240 6.63 -13.16 6.10
C GLN A 240 6.24 -14.43 5.34
N SER A 241 7.08 -15.45 5.38
CA SER A 241 6.75 -16.78 4.88
C SER A 241 7.36 -17.87 5.80
N PRO A 242 6.54 -18.85 6.30
CA PRO A 242 5.11 -19.02 5.99
C PRO A 242 4.22 -17.97 6.68
N CYS A 243 3.20 -17.49 5.97
CA CYS A 243 2.13 -16.62 6.46
C CYS A 243 0.95 -16.66 5.48
N TYR A 244 -0.20 -16.06 5.86
CA TYR A 244 -1.30 -15.79 4.95
C TYR A 244 -0.81 -14.94 3.75
N PRO A 245 -1.32 -15.10 2.52
CA PRO A 245 -2.31 -16.10 2.07
C PRO A 245 -1.67 -17.43 1.63
N GLY A 246 -0.37 -17.62 1.84
CA GLY A 246 0.38 -18.82 1.43
C GLY A 246 0.95 -18.74 0.02
N THR A 247 0.92 -17.56 -0.61
CA THR A 247 1.54 -17.27 -1.91
C THR A 247 2.87 -16.51 -1.72
N GLY A 248 3.62 -16.22 -2.79
CA GLY A 248 4.89 -15.51 -2.72
C GLY A 248 5.99 -16.25 -1.96
N THR A 249 5.89 -17.58 -1.81
CA THR A 249 6.76 -18.39 -0.93
C THR A 249 8.16 -18.60 -1.47
N THR A 250 8.39 -18.34 -2.74
CA THR A 250 9.68 -18.53 -3.42
C THR A 250 10.31 -17.17 -3.70
N PRO A 251 11.55 -16.93 -3.24
CA PRO A 251 12.23 -15.69 -3.58
C PRO A 251 12.57 -15.64 -5.06
N GLY A 252 12.28 -14.54 -5.72
CA GLY A 252 12.60 -14.40 -7.14
C GLY A 252 11.63 -13.54 -7.92
N ARG A 253 11.67 -13.71 -9.25
CA ARG A 253 10.77 -13.10 -10.21
C ARG A 253 9.80 -14.14 -10.72
N GLU A 254 8.54 -13.78 -10.82
CA GLU A 254 7.45 -14.63 -11.29
C GLU A 254 6.67 -13.96 -12.42
N GLY A 255 5.76 -14.74 -13.04
CA GLY A 255 4.92 -14.30 -14.13
C GLY A 255 5.58 -14.30 -15.50
N PRO A 256 4.77 -14.18 -16.58
CA PRO A 256 5.25 -14.25 -17.96
C PRO A 256 6.20 -13.11 -18.34
N HIS A 257 6.15 -12.00 -17.62
CA HIS A 257 6.99 -10.82 -17.85
C HIS A 257 8.10 -10.68 -16.81
N ASN A 258 8.24 -11.61 -15.85
CA ASN A 258 9.19 -11.51 -14.72
C ASN A 258 9.02 -10.21 -13.91
N ASN A 259 7.79 -9.76 -13.79
CA ASN A 259 7.39 -8.47 -13.21
C ASN A 259 6.72 -8.56 -11.83
N VAL A 260 6.64 -9.76 -11.26
CA VAL A 260 6.26 -10.01 -9.87
C VAL A 260 7.50 -10.45 -9.10
N ILE A 261 7.89 -9.69 -8.07
CA ILE A 261 9.10 -9.91 -7.28
C ILE A 261 8.69 -10.25 -5.85
N SER A 262 8.94 -11.49 -5.44
CA SER A 262 8.68 -11.97 -4.09
C SER A 262 9.97 -12.09 -3.28
N CYS A 263 10.00 -11.48 -2.09
CA CYS A 263 11.11 -11.59 -1.15
C CYS A 263 10.60 -12.07 0.23
N PRO A 264 10.33 -13.40 0.38
CA PRO A 264 9.86 -13.95 1.63
C PRO A 264 10.92 -13.87 2.72
N LEU A 265 10.50 -13.43 3.92
CA LEU A 265 11.32 -13.34 5.13
C LEU A 265 10.85 -14.39 6.15
N PRO A 266 11.75 -15.03 6.91
CA PRO A 266 11.34 -15.99 7.93
C PRO A 266 10.68 -15.27 9.12
N PRO A 267 9.77 -15.92 9.87
CA PRO A 267 9.29 -15.42 11.16
C PRO A 267 10.45 -15.01 12.07
N GLY A 268 10.32 -13.89 12.76
CA GLY A 268 11.36 -13.30 13.59
C GLY A 268 12.41 -12.47 12.84
N ALA A 269 12.31 -12.34 11.52
CA ALA A 269 13.19 -11.43 10.79
C ALA A 269 12.96 -9.98 11.26
N ALA A 270 14.07 -9.28 11.49
CA ALA A 270 14.11 -7.92 11.99
C ALA A 270 14.78 -6.96 11.00
N SER A 271 15.14 -5.77 11.46
CA SER A 271 15.71 -4.68 10.65
C SER A 271 16.82 -5.12 9.69
N GLU A 272 17.76 -5.94 10.14
CA GLU A 272 18.92 -6.36 9.32
C GLU A 272 18.47 -7.16 8.09
N GLN A 273 17.62 -8.18 8.29
CA GLN A 273 17.12 -9.04 7.22
C GLN A 273 16.22 -8.24 6.27
N PHE A 274 15.30 -7.44 6.83
CA PHE A 274 14.40 -6.59 6.05
C PHE A 274 15.17 -5.59 5.17
N ARG A 275 16.05 -4.78 5.79
CA ARG A 275 16.85 -3.78 5.06
C ARG A 275 17.79 -4.43 4.05
N GLY A 276 18.36 -5.58 4.41
CA GLY A 276 19.18 -6.39 3.52
C GLY A 276 18.43 -6.88 2.29
N ALA A 277 17.18 -7.36 2.45
CA ALA A 277 16.31 -7.78 1.36
C ALA A 277 16.01 -6.63 0.38
N TRP A 278 15.63 -5.48 0.91
CA TRP A 278 15.33 -4.30 0.08
C TRP A 278 16.57 -3.76 -0.64
N LEU A 279 17.68 -3.54 0.06
CA LEU A 279 18.89 -2.95 -0.54
C LEU A 279 19.57 -3.85 -1.57
N ASN A 280 19.59 -5.17 -1.31
CA ASN A 280 20.38 -6.07 -2.12
C ASN A 280 19.56 -6.80 -3.19
N PHE A 281 18.23 -6.82 -3.06
CA PHE A 281 17.37 -7.56 -3.98
C PHE A 281 16.25 -6.70 -4.56
N VAL A 282 15.35 -6.12 -3.76
CA VAL A 282 14.15 -5.46 -4.27
C VAL A 282 14.48 -4.15 -5.01
N LEU A 283 15.11 -3.18 -4.32
CA LEU A 283 15.36 -1.85 -4.90
C LEU A 283 16.22 -1.86 -6.17
N PRO A 284 17.26 -2.72 -6.30
CA PRO A 284 17.98 -2.82 -7.57
C PRO A 284 17.13 -3.29 -8.75
N LEU A 285 16.16 -4.18 -8.50
CA LEU A 285 15.24 -4.68 -9.54
C LEU A 285 14.19 -3.63 -9.92
N VAL A 286 13.71 -2.85 -8.94
CA VAL A 286 12.82 -1.71 -9.19
C VAL A 286 13.55 -0.63 -10.00
N ALA A 287 14.81 -0.35 -9.67
CA ALA A 287 15.62 0.61 -10.43
C ALA A 287 15.87 0.15 -11.88
N GLU A 288 16.09 -1.15 -12.12
CA GLU A 288 16.23 -1.76 -13.45
C GLU A 288 14.94 -1.61 -14.28
N PHE A 289 13.78 -1.67 -13.64
CA PHE A 289 12.48 -1.48 -14.29
C PHE A 289 12.26 -0.05 -14.77
N GLU A 290 12.91 0.95 -14.15
CA GLU A 290 12.81 2.37 -14.47
C GLU A 290 11.35 2.90 -14.42
N PRO A 291 10.65 2.79 -13.27
CA PRO A 291 9.27 3.25 -13.16
C PRO A 291 9.16 4.77 -13.36
N GLU A 292 8.05 5.23 -13.88
CA GLU A 292 7.68 6.65 -13.96
C GLU A 292 7.00 7.12 -12.68
N ALA A 293 6.32 6.21 -11.98
CA ALA A 293 5.65 6.43 -10.70
C ALA A 293 5.79 5.21 -9.79
N ILE A 294 5.66 5.44 -8.48
CA ILE A 294 5.68 4.38 -7.46
C ILE A 294 4.38 4.46 -6.67
N PHE A 295 3.71 3.31 -6.55
CA PHE A 295 2.63 3.11 -5.60
C PHE A 295 3.13 2.23 -4.45
N ILE A 296 2.63 2.46 -3.25
CA ILE A 296 3.05 1.71 -2.07
C ILE A 296 1.81 1.12 -1.40
N SER A 297 1.78 -0.21 -1.30
CA SER A 297 0.90 -0.94 -0.39
C SER A 297 1.55 -0.89 0.99
N ALA A 298 1.12 0.08 1.80
CA ALA A 298 1.76 0.43 3.06
C ALA A 298 1.06 -0.24 4.24
N GLY A 299 1.38 -1.52 4.48
CA GLY A 299 1.02 -2.21 5.71
C GLY A 299 2.04 -1.97 6.81
N PHE A 300 1.58 -1.89 8.04
CA PHE A 300 2.43 -1.67 9.22
C PHE A 300 2.39 -2.86 10.20
N ASP A 301 1.84 -3.99 9.78
CA ASP A 301 1.73 -5.24 10.53
C ASP A 301 3.02 -6.08 10.55
N ALA A 302 4.05 -5.68 9.80
CA ALA A 302 5.40 -6.18 9.99
C ALA A 302 6.09 -5.63 11.27
N HIS A 303 5.45 -4.70 11.99
CA HIS A 303 5.94 -4.17 13.26
C HIS A 303 5.98 -5.25 14.34
N GLY A 304 7.05 -5.28 15.16
CA GLY A 304 7.23 -6.31 16.20
C GLY A 304 6.16 -6.35 17.30
N GLU A 305 5.31 -5.33 17.39
CA GLU A 305 4.18 -5.28 18.32
C GLU A 305 2.85 -5.72 17.66
N ASP A 306 2.83 -6.09 16.38
CA ASP A 306 1.60 -6.49 15.71
C ASP A 306 1.17 -7.91 16.13
N PRO A 307 -0.15 -8.15 16.36
CA PRO A 307 -0.63 -9.44 16.83
C PRO A 307 -0.77 -10.51 15.73
N LEU A 308 -0.73 -10.16 14.44
CA LEU A 308 -1.08 -11.12 13.37
C LEU A 308 0.12 -11.81 12.73
N ALA A 309 1.34 -11.29 12.92
CA ALA A 309 2.54 -11.88 12.35
C ALA A 309 3.72 -11.85 13.31
N SER A 310 4.88 -12.26 12.85
CA SER A 310 6.05 -12.46 13.72
C SER A 310 7.31 -11.80 13.16
N LEU A 311 7.21 -10.86 12.20
CA LEU A 311 8.34 -10.00 11.89
C LEU A 311 8.58 -9.03 13.05
N ALA A 312 9.79 -8.53 13.17
CA ALA A 312 10.20 -7.71 14.32
C ALA A 312 10.73 -6.34 13.86
N LEU A 313 9.98 -5.68 12.95
CA LEU A 313 10.32 -4.34 12.50
C LEU A 313 9.95 -3.28 13.55
N THR A 314 10.59 -2.13 13.45
CA THR A 314 10.38 -0.96 14.30
C THR A 314 9.89 0.23 13.48
N ASP A 315 9.42 1.29 14.13
CA ASP A 315 9.03 2.55 13.48
C ASP A 315 10.14 3.07 12.54
N ASP A 316 11.43 2.89 12.93
CA ASP A 316 12.59 3.31 12.13
C ASP A 316 12.75 2.53 10.83
N ASP A 317 12.26 1.29 10.75
CA ASP A 317 12.34 0.50 9.52
C ASP A 317 11.35 1.01 8.47
N PHE A 318 10.17 1.43 8.88
CA PHE A 318 9.18 2.04 7.99
C PHE A 318 9.62 3.43 7.51
N SER A 319 10.26 4.23 8.39
CA SER A 319 10.91 5.48 7.99
C SER A 319 12.02 5.21 6.97
N TRP A 320 12.91 4.26 7.27
CA TRP A 320 14.05 3.94 6.44
C TRP A 320 13.66 3.46 5.04
N ILE A 321 12.72 2.50 4.93
CA ILE A 321 12.30 1.99 3.61
C ILE A 321 11.65 3.10 2.77
N THR A 322 10.87 3.95 3.42
CA THR A 322 10.24 5.08 2.75
C THR A 322 11.30 6.06 2.22
N GLU A 323 12.34 6.36 2.99
CA GLU A 323 13.46 7.20 2.55
C GLU A 323 14.21 6.59 1.36
N GLU A 324 14.44 5.27 1.36
CA GLU A 324 15.08 4.59 0.21
C GLU A 324 14.21 4.67 -1.06
N ILE A 325 12.90 4.49 -0.93
CA ILE A 325 11.95 4.63 -2.04
C ILE A 325 11.93 6.08 -2.55
N VAL A 326 11.89 7.06 -1.66
CA VAL A 326 11.87 8.48 -2.05
C VAL A 326 13.15 8.90 -2.78
N LYS A 327 14.32 8.33 -2.44
CA LYS A 327 15.59 8.57 -3.16
C LYS A 327 15.54 8.18 -4.64
N MET A 328 14.58 7.35 -5.05
CA MET A 328 14.36 7.04 -6.47
C MET A 328 13.84 8.24 -7.27
N GLY A 329 13.37 9.30 -6.61
CA GLY A 329 13.01 10.58 -7.23
C GLY A 329 11.74 10.54 -8.09
N LYS A 330 10.83 9.60 -7.82
CA LYS A 330 9.58 9.43 -8.57
C LYS A 330 8.39 9.97 -7.78
N PRO A 331 7.28 10.34 -8.43
CA PRO A 331 6.02 10.58 -7.75
C PRO A 331 5.56 9.34 -6.97
N ILE A 332 4.99 9.54 -5.77
CA ILE A 332 4.60 8.44 -4.87
C ILE A 332 3.15 8.61 -4.42
N VAL A 333 2.37 7.54 -4.58
CA VAL A 333 1.06 7.37 -3.92
C VAL A 333 1.17 6.17 -2.99
N SER A 334 1.12 6.42 -1.68
CA SER A 334 1.16 5.38 -0.64
C SER A 334 -0.24 5.18 -0.06
N VAL A 335 -0.67 3.94 0.10
CA VAL A 335 -2.02 3.59 0.56
C VAL A 335 -1.91 2.67 1.77
N LEU A 336 -2.66 2.96 2.82
CA LEU A 336 -2.72 2.13 4.03
C LEU A 336 -3.30 0.75 3.72
N GLU A 337 -2.59 -0.28 4.17
CA GLU A 337 -3.03 -1.67 4.14
C GLU A 337 -3.17 -2.23 5.57
N GLY A 338 -2.38 -3.22 5.97
CA GLY A 338 -2.40 -3.85 7.28
C GLY A 338 -1.83 -2.99 8.41
N GLY A 339 -1.79 -3.58 9.60
CA GLY A 339 -1.38 -2.96 10.86
C GLY A 339 -2.53 -3.01 11.88
N TYR A 340 -2.42 -3.90 12.88
CA TYR A 340 -3.52 -4.31 13.75
C TYR A 340 -3.28 -4.01 15.23
N ASN A 341 -2.07 -3.59 15.59
CA ASN A 341 -1.81 -2.88 16.84
C ASN A 341 -1.99 -1.37 16.59
N VAL A 342 -3.04 -0.77 17.13
CA VAL A 342 -3.43 0.62 16.83
C VAL A 342 -2.35 1.63 17.20
N GLU A 343 -1.65 1.42 18.31
CA GLU A 343 -0.60 2.32 18.77
C GLU A 343 0.67 2.22 17.91
N ALA A 344 1.08 1.00 17.56
CA ALA A 344 2.21 0.76 16.66
C ALA A 344 1.90 1.28 15.24
N LEU A 345 0.70 1.02 14.74
CA LEU A 345 0.22 1.54 13.46
C LEU A 345 0.33 3.06 13.39
N GLU A 346 -0.12 3.78 14.42
CA GLU A 346 -0.07 5.25 14.46
C GLU A 346 1.38 5.75 14.43
N ARG A 347 2.29 5.17 15.23
CA ARG A 347 3.71 5.57 15.27
C ARG A 347 4.43 5.25 13.96
N ALA A 348 4.27 4.04 13.42
CA ALA A 348 4.92 3.60 12.19
C ALA A 348 4.43 4.39 10.97
N ALA A 349 3.11 4.64 10.86
CA ALA A 349 2.55 5.48 9.81
C ALA A 349 3.03 6.95 9.91
N LYS A 350 3.17 7.50 11.13
CA LYS A 350 3.78 8.82 11.35
C LYS A 350 5.23 8.85 10.86
N ALA A 351 6.02 7.82 11.18
CA ALA A 351 7.41 7.71 10.73
C ALA A 351 7.50 7.65 9.20
N HIS A 352 6.61 6.88 8.56
CA HIS A 352 6.46 6.78 7.09
C HIS A 352 6.13 8.15 6.47
N VAL A 353 5.10 8.85 6.94
CA VAL A 353 4.71 10.17 6.43
C VAL A 353 5.83 11.20 6.65
N GLY A 354 6.50 11.14 7.80
CA GLY A 354 7.68 11.96 8.09
C GLY A 354 8.81 11.73 7.09
N ALA A 355 9.04 10.50 6.65
CA ALA A 355 10.02 10.16 5.62
C ALA A 355 9.59 10.66 4.23
N LEU A 356 8.31 10.54 3.87
CA LEU A 356 7.77 11.14 2.64
C LEU A 356 8.00 12.66 2.58
N ILE A 357 8.00 13.35 3.72
CA ILE A 357 8.21 14.81 3.80
C ILE A 357 9.69 15.18 3.67
N ARG A 358 10.59 14.45 4.36
CA ARG A 358 12.01 14.83 4.54
C ARG A 358 12.91 14.54 3.37
N ALA A 359 12.63 13.57 2.56
CA ALA A 359 13.57 13.02 1.57
C ALA A 359 13.48 13.67 0.17
#